data_d6158528b88fd851c3dc4da80d71b514
#
_entry.id   d6158528b88fd851c3dc4da80d71b514
#
_cell.length_a   1.000
_cell.length_b   1.000
_cell.length_c   1.000
_cell.angle_alpha   90.00
_cell.angle_beta   90.00
_cell.angle_gamma   90.00
#
_symmetry.space_group_name_H-M   'P 1'
#
loop_
_entity.id
_entity.type
_entity.pdbx_description
1 polymer ?
#
loop_
_entity_poly.entity_id
_entity_poly.type
_entity_poly.pdbx_seq_one_letter_code
_entity_poly.pdbx_strand_id
1 'polypeptide(L)'
;MTDEVMTMATGETGFSDVIYDLVSVQYHSLKAGHDYGQYVRDARNGGYEDVASFFEQVMKEDSERAARCHEFLRKLESKEDTGGKA
;
A
#
# COMPACT_ATOMS: atom_id res chain seq x y z
N MET A 1 -17.58 15.13 1.18
CA MET A 1 -17.59 14.30 0.03
C MET A 1 -16.74 13.06 0.22
N THR A 2 -15.47 13.24 0.49
CA THR A 2 -14.62 12.12 0.81
C THR A 2 -15.14 11.36 2.00
N ASP A 3 -15.61 12.09 3.00
CA ASP A 3 -16.15 11.47 4.20
C ASP A 3 -17.33 10.60 3.90
N GLU A 4 -18.19 11.07 3.00
CA GLU A 4 -19.36 10.29 2.64
C GLU A 4 -18.98 8.97 1.99
N VAL A 5 -18.00 9.02 1.09
CA VAL A 5 -17.54 7.82 0.42
C VAL A 5 -16.99 6.83 1.43
N MET A 6 -16.19 7.31 2.37
CA MET A 6 -15.58 6.44 3.36
C MET A 6 -16.64 5.85 4.27
N THR A 7 -17.64 6.63 4.64
CA THR A 7 -18.72 6.14 5.46
C THR A 7 -19.47 5.03 4.75
N MET A 8 -19.71 5.20 3.48
CA MET A 8 -20.41 4.19 2.71
C MET A 8 -19.59 2.90 2.61
N ALA A 9 -18.30 3.05 2.41
CA ALA A 9 -17.42 1.89 2.34
C ALA A 9 -17.49 1.10 3.65
N THR A 10 -17.46 1.81 4.77
CA THR A 10 -17.55 1.14 6.06
C THR A 10 -18.86 0.39 6.19
N GLY A 11 -19.94 1.04 5.80
CA GLY A 11 -21.25 0.41 5.94
C GLY A 11 -21.43 -0.80 5.06
N GLU A 12 -20.81 -0.77 3.88
CA GLU A 12 -21.00 -1.86 2.94
C GLU A 12 -20.07 -3.03 3.17
N THR A 13 -18.84 -2.77 3.61
CA THR A 13 -17.85 -3.81 3.71
C THR A 13 -17.75 -4.40 5.11
N GLY A 14 -18.18 -3.66 6.11
CA GLY A 14 -18.03 -4.09 7.48
C GLY A 14 -16.66 -3.82 8.06
N PHE A 15 -15.79 -3.19 7.30
CA PHE A 15 -14.46 -2.79 7.77
C PHE A 15 -14.45 -1.31 8.04
N SER A 16 -13.61 -0.88 8.98
CA SER A 16 -13.46 0.53 9.23
C SER A 16 -12.84 1.20 7.99
N ASP A 17 -13.13 2.47 7.83
CA ASP A 17 -12.59 3.23 6.71
C ASP A 17 -11.06 3.21 6.69
N VAL A 18 -10.46 3.34 7.86
CA VAL A 18 -9.01 3.39 7.95
C VAL A 18 -8.40 2.06 7.52
N ILE A 19 -9.01 0.94 7.90
CA ILE A 19 -8.49 -0.36 7.49
C ILE A 19 -8.58 -0.50 5.98
N TYR A 20 -9.70 -0.11 5.41
CA TYR A 20 -9.84 -0.16 3.96
C TYR A 20 -8.77 0.69 3.28
N ASP A 21 -8.55 1.89 3.80
CA ASP A 21 -7.57 2.79 3.21
C ASP A 21 -6.17 2.18 3.26
N LEU A 22 -5.80 1.59 4.38
CA LEU A 22 -4.49 0.97 4.52
C LEU A 22 -4.31 -0.22 3.59
N VAL A 23 -5.35 -1.04 3.46
CA VAL A 23 -5.29 -2.17 2.53
C VAL A 23 -5.10 -1.67 1.11
N SER A 24 -5.78 -0.59 0.76
CA SER A 24 -5.69 -0.03 -0.57
C SER A 24 -4.28 0.49 -0.86
N VAL A 25 -3.71 1.23 0.09
CA VAL A 25 -2.34 1.75 -0.08
C VAL A 25 -1.35 0.60 -0.18
N GLN A 26 -1.52 -0.42 0.67
CA GLN A 26 -0.63 -1.56 0.66
C GLN A 26 -0.69 -2.28 -0.70
N TYR A 27 -1.89 -2.49 -1.20
CA TYR A 27 -2.06 -3.16 -2.48
C TYR A 27 -1.36 -2.38 -3.61
N HIS A 28 -1.60 -1.07 -3.66
CA HIS A 28 -1.03 -0.26 -4.72
C HIS A 28 0.49 -0.21 -4.63
N SER A 29 1.04 -0.17 -3.42
CA SER A 29 2.48 -0.16 -3.25
C SER A 29 3.10 -1.47 -3.70
N LEU A 30 2.47 -2.59 -3.35
CA LEU A 30 2.97 -3.89 -3.76
C LEU A 30 2.87 -4.08 -5.27
N LYS A 31 1.77 -3.63 -5.85
CA LYS A 31 1.59 -3.74 -7.29
C LYS A 31 2.61 -2.89 -8.03
N ALA A 32 2.83 -1.68 -7.56
CA ALA A 32 3.81 -0.80 -8.19
C ALA A 32 5.21 -1.42 -8.12
N GLY A 33 5.58 -1.98 -6.96
CA GLY A 33 6.87 -2.62 -6.83
C GLY A 33 7.03 -3.76 -7.82
N HIS A 34 5.98 -4.54 -8.01
CA HIS A 34 6.02 -5.63 -8.98
C HIS A 34 6.21 -5.10 -10.40
N ASP A 35 5.46 -4.07 -10.76
CA ASP A 35 5.51 -3.53 -12.12
C ASP A 35 6.84 -2.85 -12.42
N TYR A 36 7.43 -2.20 -11.42
CA TYR A 36 8.65 -1.44 -11.62
C TYR A 36 9.86 -2.32 -11.93
N GLY A 37 9.81 -3.59 -11.60
CA GLY A 37 10.88 -4.49 -12.00
C GLY A 37 11.07 -4.48 -13.50
N GLN A 38 9.96 -4.50 -14.23
CA GLN A 38 10.03 -4.42 -15.69
C GLN A 38 10.54 -3.06 -16.13
N TYR A 39 10.13 -2.01 -15.44
CA TYR A 39 10.57 -0.66 -15.80
C TYR A 39 12.08 -0.53 -15.65
N VAL A 40 12.64 -1.11 -14.60
CA VAL A 40 14.10 -1.09 -14.40
C VAL A 40 14.79 -1.78 -15.57
N ARG A 41 14.27 -2.94 -15.96
CA ARG A 41 14.86 -3.67 -17.10
C ARG A 41 14.77 -2.88 -18.36
N ASP A 42 13.64 -2.23 -18.61
CA ASP A 42 13.46 -1.42 -19.81
C ASP A 42 14.48 -0.29 -19.84
N ALA A 43 14.68 0.37 -18.71
CA ALA A 43 15.62 1.49 -18.64
C ALA A 43 17.04 0.99 -18.88
N ARG A 44 17.43 -0.12 -18.29
CA ARG A 44 18.78 -0.65 -18.48
C ARG A 44 19.01 -1.10 -19.91
N ASN A 45 18.01 -1.76 -20.49
CA ASN A 45 18.12 -2.19 -21.87
C ASN A 45 18.28 -1.00 -22.82
N GLY A 46 17.70 0.14 -22.46
CA GLY A 46 17.85 1.34 -23.26
C GLY A 46 19.11 2.13 -22.97
N GLY A 47 19.89 1.70 -21.98
CA GLY A 47 21.11 2.41 -21.63
C GLY A 47 20.89 3.58 -20.67
N TYR A 48 19.74 3.65 -20.03
CA TYR A 48 19.42 4.75 -19.14
C TYR A 48 19.63 4.34 -17.68
N GLU A 49 20.88 4.28 -17.27
CA GLU A 49 21.21 3.80 -15.93
C GLU A 49 20.68 4.69 -14.82
N ASP A 50 20.68 5.98 -15.05
CA ASP A 50 20.17 6.92 -14.05
C ASP A 50 18.65 6.74 -13.87
N VAL A 51 17.95 6.48 -14.96
CA VAL A 51 16.51 6.23 -14.89
C VAL A 51 16.24 4.90 -14.18
N ALA A 52 17.04 3.87 -14.49
CA ALA A 52 16.91 2.58 -13.81
C ALA A 52 17.11 2.72 -12.30
N SER A 53 18.11 3.50 -11.90
CA SER A 53 18.36 3.73 -10.48
C SER A 53 17.20 4.45 -9.82
N PHE A 54 16.60 5.39 -10.53
CA PHE A 54 15.42 6.07 -10.02
C PHE A 54 14.27 5.09 -9.79
N PHE A 55 14.03 4.21 -10.76
CA PHE A 55 12.98 3.22 -10.60
C PHE A 55 13.26 2.28 -9.45
N GLU A 56 14.51 1.91 -9.25
CA GLU A 56 14.86 1.06 -8.12
C GLU A 56 14.58 1.75 -6.80
N GLN A 57 14.84 3.04 -6.74
CA GLN A 57 14.56 3.81 -5.52
C GLN A 57 13.06 3.85 -5.25
N VAL A 58 12.26 4.04 -6.29
CA VAL A 58 10.80 4.04 -6.13
C VAL A 58 10.33 2.68 -5.63
N MET A 59 10.88 1.58 -6.17
CA MET A 59 10.53 0.25 -5.70
C MET A 59 10.82 0.08 -4.22
N LYS A 60 11.97 0.57 -3.79
CA LYS A 60 12.34 0.47 -2.40
C LYS A 60 11.37 1.23 -1.52
N GLU A 61 11.00 2.43 -1.94
CA GLU A 61 10.07 3.25 -1.20
C GLU A 61 8.70 2.60 -1.12
N ASP A 62 8.27 1.98 -2.22
CA ASP A 62 7.00 1.27 -2.22
C ASP A 62 7.01 0.07 -1.28
N SER A 63 8.12 -0.67 -1.25
CA SER A 63 8.24 -1.80 -0.34
C SER A 63 8.17 -1.35 1.11
N GLU A 64 8.84 -0.25 1.42
CA GLU A 64 8.81 0.30 2.76
C GLU A 64 7.40 0.78 3.12
N ARG A 65 6.72 1.39 2.17
CA ARG A 65 5.36 1.86 2.40
C ARG A 65 4.42 0.68 2.66
N ALA A 66 4.56 -0.39 1.88
CA ALA A 66 3.74 -1.57 2.09
C ALA A 66 4.00 -2.17 3.47
N ALA A 67 5.25 -2.20 3.89
CA ALA A 67 5.59 -2.73 5.22
C ALA A 67 4.98 -1.87 6.33
N ARG A 68 4.99 -0.55 6.16
CA ARG A 68 4.37 0.35 7.13
C ARG A 68 2.87 0.12 7.21
N CYS A 69 2.24 -0.06 6.06
CA CYS A 69 0.81 -0.36 6.06
C CYS A 69 0.52 -1.65 6.80
N HIS A 70 1.35 -2.65 6.60
CA HIS A 70 1.18 -3.93 7.28
C HIS A 70 1.29 -3.77 8.80
N GLU A 71 2.25 -2.98 9.25
CA GLU A 71 2.40 -2.74 10.68
C GLU A 71 1.18 -2.06 11.27
N PHE A 72 0.68 -1.05 10.59
CA PHE A 72 -0.53 -0.37 11.05
C PHE A 72 -1.72 -1.31 11.09
N LEU A 73 -1.85 -2.12 10.05
CA LEU A 73 -2.95 -3.08 10.00
C LEU A 73 -2.90 -4.06 11.17
N ARG A 74 -1.71 -4.54 11.48
CA ARG A 74 -1.56 -5.44 12.61
C ARG A 74 -1.97 -4.79 13.92
N LYS A 75 -1.57 -3.53 14.09
CA LYS A 75 -1.94 -2.80 15.31
C LYS A 75 -3.44 -2.62 15.40
N LEU A 76 -4.07 -2.28 14.30
CA LEU A 76 -5.51 -2.04 14.31
C LEU A 76 -6.29 -3.32 14.52
N GLU A 77 -5.85 -4.41 13.90
CA GLU A 77 -6.50 -5.70 14.12
C GLU A 77 -6.40 -6.13 15.56
N SER A 78 -5.23 -5.98 16.14
CA SER A 78 -5.03 -6.35 17.52
C SER A 78 -5.93 -5.53 18.44
N LYS A 79 -6.02 -4.22 18.16
CA LYS A 79 -6.85 -3.33 18.93
C LYS A 79 -8.32 -3.67 18.79
N GLU A 80 -8.75 -3.99 17.58
CA GLU A 80 -10.15 -4.32 17.35
C GLU A 80 -10.52 -5.64 17.99
N ASP A 81 -9.60 -6.60 17.96
CA ASP A 81 -9.83 -7.87 18.64
C ASP A 81 -10.04 -7.64 20.13
N THR A 82 -9.17 -6.83 20.71
CA THR A 82 -9.29 -6.52 22.13
C THR A 82 -10.62 -5.83 22.41
N GLY A 83 -10.96 -4.87 21.57
CA GLY A 83 -12.23 -4.18 21.73
C GLY A 83 -13.40 -5.10 21.57
N GLY A 84 -13.31 -6.03 20.63
CA GLY A 84 -14.38 -6.97 20.40
C GLY A 84 -14.62 -7.88 21.58
N LYS A 85 -13.56 -8.22 22.29
CA LYS A 85 -13.70 -9.06 23.45
C LYS A 85 -14.23 -8.32 24.65
N ALA A 86 -13.92 -7.06 24.71
CA ALA A 86 -14.40 -6.25 25.80
C ALA A 86 -15.90 -6.05 25.71
#